data_ad03962099e79afaed993243133cf9be
#
_entry.id   ad03962099e79afaed993243133cf9be
#
_cell.length_a   1.000
_cell.length_b   1.000
_cell.length_c   1.000
_cell.angle_alpha   90.00
_cell.angle_beta   90.00
_cell.angle_gamma   90.00
#
_symmetry.space_group_name_H-M   'P 1'
#
loop_
_entity.id
_entity.type
_entity.pdbx_description
1 polymer ?
#
loop_
_entity_poly.entity_id
_entity_poly.type
_entity_poly.pdbx_seq_one_letter_code
_entity_poly.pdbx_strand_id
1 'polypeptide(L)'
;MNHPLLPIWRVNSGTYLGTVIRELRRERSWTQDELADRANVARMTISRLERGEDVSVITTLRCISELGYICVIAPKASKVEAKEPWDGH
;
A
#
# COMPACT_ATOMS: atom_id res chain seq x y z
N MET A 1 -6.48 1.11 -29.47
CA MET A 1 -6.61 0.12 -28.39
C MET A 1 -6.42 0.80 -27.05
N ASN A 2 -7.35 0.57 -26.14
CA ASN A 2 -7.28 1.18 -24.81
C ASN A 2 -6.47 0.30 -23.88
N HIS A 3 -5.48 0.89 -23.25
CA HIS A 3 -4.77 0.24 -22.17
C HIS A 3 -5.36 0.73 -20.85
N PRO A 4 -5.68 -0.17 -19.93
CA PRO A 4 -6.13 0.29 -18.64
C PRO A 4 -5.03 1.10 -17.96
N LEU A 5 -5.43 2.13 -17.22
CA LEU A 5 -4.49 2.88 -16.42
C LEU A 5 -3.88 1.96 -15.37
N LEU A 6 -2.60 2.09 -15.15
CA LEU A 6 -1.95 1.37 -14.07
C LEU A 6 -2.54 1.86 -12.74
N PRO A 7 -2.80 0.95 -11.80
CA PRO A 7 -3.32 1.36 -10.50
C PRO A 7 -2.21 2.02 -9.67
N ILE A 8 -2.06 3.30 -9.84
CA ILE A 8 -1.03 4.10 -9.16
C ILE A 8 -1.70 5.00 -8.14
N TRP A 9 -1.15 5.05 -6.93
CA TRP A 9 -1.64 5.94 -5.88
C TRP A 9 -0.54 6.94 -5.53
N ARG A 10 -0.94 8.22 -5.38
CA ARG A 10 -0.03 9.28 -4.95
C ARG A 10 -0.05 9.31 -3.44
N VAL A 11 0.92 8.68 -2.83
CA VAL A 11 0.98 8.55 -1.38
C VAL A 11 1.87 9.64 -0.81
N ASN A 12 1.29 10.48 0.05
CA ASN A 12 2.03 11.56 0.70
C ASN A 12 1.85 11.59 2.21
N SER A 13 1.30 10.53 2.79
CA SER A 13 1.17 10.43 4.24
C SER A 13 1.16 8.96 4.64
N GLY A 14 1.54 8.71 5.89
CA GLY A 14 1.47 7.35 6.43
C GLY A 14 0.05 6.84 6.53
N THR A 15 -0.88 7.73 6.89
CA THR A 15 -2.28 7.35 6.99
C THR A 15 -2.83 6.88 5.65
N TYR A 16 -2.53 7.62 4.58
CA TYR A 16 -2.99 7.22 3.25
C TYR A 16 -2.30 5.93 2.79
N LEU A 17 -1.01 5.81 3.04
CA LEU A 17 -0.29 4.58 2.70
C LEU A 17 -0.90 3.38 3.42
N GLY A 18 -1.22 3.54 4.70
CA GLY A 18 -1.87 2.47 5.46
C GLY A 18 -3.21 2.07 4.86
N THR A 19 -3.98 3.06 4.41
CA THR A 19 -5.26 2.79 3.73
C THR A 19 -5.04 2.02 2.44
N VAL A 20 -4.06 2.42 1.63
CA VAL A 20 -3.75 1.73 0.38
C VAL A 20 -3.37 0.27 0.66
N ILE A 21 -2.49 0.04 1.61
CA ILE A 21 -2.04 -1.31 1.94
C ILE A 21 -3.21 -2.16 2.41
N ARG A 22 -4.07 -1.61 3.27
CA ARG A 22 -5.24 -2.34 3.75
C ARG A 22 -6.18 -2.72 2.62
N GLU A 23 -6.45 -1.79 1.70
CA GLU A 23 -7.37 -2.09 0.59
C GLU A 23 -6.77 -3.10 -0.37
N LEU A 24 -5.48 -3.01 -0.65
CA LEU A 24 -4.82 -4.01 -1.50
C LEU A 24 -4.85 -5.39 -0.85
N ARG A 25 -4.66 -5.44 0.47
CA ARG A 25 -4.76 -6.70 1.22
C ARG A 25 -6.17 -7.28 1.11
N ARG A 26 -7.18 -6.44 1.30
CA ARG A 26 -8.58 -6.87 1.24
C ARG A 26 -8.98 -7.34 -0.15
N GLU A 27 -8.45 -6.72 -1.19
CA GLU A 27 -8.73 -7.15 -2.56
C GLU A 27 -8.24 -8.57 -2.80
N ARG A 28 -7.24 -9.03 -2.03
CA ARG A 28 -6.75 -10.39 -2.10
C ARG A 28 -7.46 -11.33 -1.14
N SER A 29 -8.42 -10.81 -0.39
CA SER A 29 -9.12 -11.57 0.66
C SER A 29 -8.15 -12.10 1.72
N TRP A 30 -7.08 -11.36 1.98
CA TRP A 30 -6.11 -11.74 3.01
C TRP A 30 -6.44 -11.06 4.33
N THR A 31 -6.22 -11.81 5.41
CA THR A 31 -6.25 -11.23 6.75
C THR A 31 -4.92 -10.52 7.03
N GLN A 32 -4.88 -9.74 8.12
CA GLN A 32 -3.62 -9.14 8.54
C GLN A 32 -2.57 -10.22 8.85
N ASP A 33 -2.99 -11.34 9.44
CA ASP A 33 -2.09 -12.46 9.70
C ASP A 33 -1.51 -13.03 8.42
N GLU A 34 -2.32 -13.16 7.39
CA GLU A 34 -1.85 -13.70 6.11
C GLU A 34 -0.82 -12.79 5.46
N LEU A 35 -1.06 -11.48 5.47
CA LEU A 35 -0.07 -10.56 4.94
C LEU A 35 1.21 -10.59 5.78
N ALA A 36 1.06 -10.65 7.10
CA ALA A 36 2.20 -10.72 8.01
C ALA A 36 3.06 -11.95 7.72
N ASP A 37 2.42 -13.11 7.54
CA ASP A 37 3.13 -14.34 7.21
C ASP A 37 3.89 -14.21 5.89
N ARG A 38 3.24 -13.65 4.87
CA ARG A 38 3.84 -13.51 3.55
C ARG A 38 5.01 -12.55 3.57
N ALA A 39 4.90 -11.47 4.33
CA ALA A 39 5.96 -10.47 4.43
C ALA A 39 7.00 -10.83 5.50
N ASN A 40 6.78 -11.92 6.22
CA ASN A 40 7.67 -12.37 7.31
C ASN A 40 7.82 -11.29 8.38
N VAL A 41 6.71 -10.76 8.84
CA VAL A 41 6.67 -9.77 9.93
C VAL A 41 5.59 -10.16 10.91
N ALA A 42 5.57 -9.50 12.06
CA ALA A 42 4.54 -9.75 13.07
C ALA A 42 3.21 -9.14 12.62
N ARG A 43 2.09 -9.76 13.01
CA ARG A 43 0.77 -9.22 12.71
C ARG A 43 0.61 -7.79 13.24
N MET A 44 1.14 -7.52 14.42
CA MET A 44 1.06 -6.17 15.01
C MET A 44 1.70 -5.13 14.10
N THR A 45 2.77 -5.51 13.39
CA THR A 45 3.42 -4.63 12.43
C THR A 45 2.48 -4.25 11.30
N ILE A 46 1.72 -5.21 10.77
CA ILE A 46 0.72 -4.93 9.74
C ILE A 46 -0.36 -4.02 10.28
N SER A 47 -0.85 -4.31 11.48
CA SER A 47 -1.86 -3.47 12.12
C SER A 47 -1.40 -2.02 12.27
N ARG A 48 -0.15 -1.82 12.72
CA ARG A 48 0.42 -0.48 12.86
C ARG A 48 0.58 0.21 11.52
N LEU A 49 1.07 -0.52 10.52
CA LEU A 49 1.26 0.02 9.18
C LEU A 49 -0.07 0.51 8.60
N GLU A 50 -1.12 -0.29 8.76
CA GLU A 50 -2.44 0.07 8.23
C GLU A 50 -3.08 1.24 8.97
N ARG A 51 -2.65 1.51 10.20
CA ARG A 51 -3.10 2.69 10.94
C ARG A 51 -2.27 3.93 10.66
N GLY A 52 -1.24 3.81 9.83
CA GLY A 52 -0.38 4.94 9.49
C GLY A 52 0.68 5.25 10.54
N GLU A 53 0.94 4.30 11.44
CA GLU A 53 1.97 4.47 12.48
C GLU A 53 3.36 4.18 11.91
N ASP A 54 4.39 4.59 12.64
CA ASP A 54 5.76 4.38 12.22
C ASP A 54 6.09 2.90 12.08
N VAL A 55 6.52 2.53 10.90
CA VAL A 55 7.01 1.18 10.60
C VAL A 55 8.23 1.38 9.70
N SER A 56 9.23 0.54 9.84
CA SER A 56 10.46 0.71 9.06
C SER A 56 10.17 0.69 7.56
N VAL A 57 10.96 1.46 6.81
CA VAL A 57 10.82 1.51 5.35
C VAL A 57 11.02 0.13 4.74
N ILE A 58 12.01 -0.61 5.23
CA ILE A 58 12.29 -1.95 4.70
C ILE A 58 11.09 -2.87 4.88
N THR A 59 10.48 -2.86 6.06
CA THR A 59 9.29 -3.66 6.34
C THR A 59 8.13 -3.24 5.45
N THR A 60 7.93 -1.94 5.30
CA THR A 60 6.86 -1.39 4.45
C THR A 60 7.03 -1.83 2.99
N LEU A 61 8.25 -1.72 2.46
CA LEU A 61 8.52 -2.14 1.09
C LEU A 61 8.32 -3.63 0.91
N ARG A 62 8.62 -4.44 1.94
CA ARG A 62 8.40 -5.87 1.88
C ARG A 62 6.91 -6.18 1.77
N CYS A 63 6.08 -5.49 2.53
CA CYS A 63 4.63 -5.66 2.45
C CYS A 63 4.09 -5.26 1.10
N ILE A 64 4.55 -4.13 0.56
CA ILE A 64 4.14 -3.66 -0.76
C ILE A 64 4.50 -4.70 -1.82
N SER A 65 5.70 -5.28 -1.73
CA SER A 65 6.14 -6.31 -2.66
C SER A 65 5.26 -7.56 -2.61
N GLU A 66 4.89 -8.01 -1.39
CA GLU A 66 4.03 -9.17 -1.24
C GLU A 66 2.65 -8.93 -1.81
N LEU A 67 2.20 -7.69 -1.83
CA LEU A 67 0.93 -7.33 -2.45
C LEU A 67 1.03 -7.24 -3.98
N GLY A 68 2.22 -7.44 -4.53
CA GLY A 68 2.43 -7.41 -5.96
C GLY A 68 2.69 -6.02 -6.53
N TYR A 69 3.09 -5.08 -5.68
CA TYR A 69 3.31 -3.71 -6.09
C TYR A 69 4.75 -3.28 -5.84
N ILE A 70 5.12 -2.16 -6.40
CA ILE A 70 6.43 -1.54 -6.18
C ILE A 70 6.22 -0.10 -5.74
N CYS A 71 7.23 0.45 -5.08
CA CYS A 71 7.26 1.86 -4.74
C CYS A 71 8.07 2.60 -5.82
N VAL A 72 7.50 3.66 -6.34
CA VAL A 72 8.16 4.46 -7.38
C VAL A 72 8.32 5.88 -6.85
N ILE A 73 9.49 6.46 -7.10
CA ILE A 73 9.77 7.84 -6.73
C ILE A 73 9.69 8.69 -7.97
N ALA A 74 8.90 9.76 -7.92
CA ALA A 74 8.71 10.67 -9.04
C ALA A 74 8.79 12.10 -8.54
N PRO A 75 9.11 13.07 -9.42
CA PRO A 75 9.08 14.47 -9.02
C PRO A 75 7.72 14.84 -8.47
N LYS A 76 7.71 15.63 -7.41
CA LYS A 76 6.49 15.99 -6.72
C LYS A 76 5.45 16.62 -7.63
N ALA A 77 5.89 17.40 -8.59
CA ALA A 77 5.00 18.09 -9.53
C ALA A 77 4.72 17.31 -10.79
N SER A 78 5.07 16.02 -10.83
CA SER A 78 4.86 15.21 -12.03
C SER A 78 3.37 15.00 -12.28
N LYS A 79 3.03 14.81 -13.55
CA LYS A 79 1.65 14.58 -13.96
C LYS A 79 1.34 13.10 -14.09
N VAL A 80 1.72 12.35 -13.07
CA VAL A 80 1.39 10.93 -13.02
C VAL A 80 -0.10 10.80 -12.73
N GLU A 81 -0.79 10.04 -13.56
CA GLU A 81 -2.19 9.75 -13.28
C GLU A 81 -2.28 8.74 -12.14
N ALA A 82 -3.07 9.08 -11.15
CA ALA A 82 -3.21 8.28 -9.94
C ALA A 82 -4.68 7.99 -9.69
N LYS A 83 -4.93 6.85 -9.03
CA LYS A 83 -6.28 6.51 -8.62
C LYS A 83 -6.74 7.45 -7.53
N GLU A 84 -8.05 7.67 -7.51
CA GLU A 84 -8.65 8.42 -6.41
C GLU A 84 -8.53 7.65 -5.12
N PRO A 85 -8.37 8.34 -4.01
CA PRO A 85 -8.32 7.66 -2.71
C PRO A 85 -9.59 6.86 -2.43
N TRP A 86 -9.45 5.78 -1.70
CA TRP A 86 -10.62 5.18 -1.08
C TRP A 86 -11.01 6.12 0.06
N ASP A 87 -12.10 6.74 -0.06
CA ASP A 87 -12.44 7.80 0.88
C ASP A 87 -13.68 7.49 1.67
N GLY A 88 -14.00 6.28 1.77
CA GLY A 88 -15.19 5.92 2.46
C GLY A 88 -16.44 6.14 1.63
N HIS A 89 -16.26 6.52 0.44
CA HIS A 89 -17.36 6.48 -0.47
C HIS A 89 -17.37 5.18 -1.19
#